data_fd70c45a48c53e0b28367a995cbdb8fd
#
_entry.id   fd70c45a48c53e0b28367a995cbdb8fd
#
_cell.length_a   1.000
_cell.length_b   1.000
_cell.length_c   1.000
_cell.angle_alpha   90.00
_cell.angle_beta   90.00
_cell.angle_gamma   90.00
#
_symmetry.space_group_name_H-M   'P 1'
#
loop_
_entity.id
_entity.type
_entity.pdbx_description
1 polymer ?
#
loop_
_entity_poly.entity_id
_entity_poly.type
_entity_poly.pdbx_seq_one_letter_code
_entity_poly.pdbx_strand_id
1 'polypeptide(L)'
;MSIKFRLIIMNFLQFGVWGAYLTSMGSYLATTNMGSYIGLFYAMQGVVSLFMPAVVGIIADRWVPAQRMLGACHLLAAMFMGGAGYYALQAGEGGGVWPLFILYTLSVAFYMPTIALSYSGAYSVLESRGEDTVTAFPPIRVWGTVGFICSMLACDFAGFQHNAMQFVQSAVLSLILGLYCFSLPNCPTAGKTGFVEALGLRAFALFKQRRMALFFIFSMLLGVSLQITNGFANPFISAFKDIPEYATSFGANHANALISLSQISETLCILLIPFFLKRFGIKYVMLIAMVAWVLRFALFGLGNPGEGVWMFILSMIVYGIAFDFFNISGSLYVNEQTDDSIRSSAQGLFMIMTNGIGATIGTLAAQGVVNRFVYSQSEGVAQIEGWQTSWLIFAAYALVVAVLFTILFKRKYAQVN
;
A
#
# COMPACT_ATOMS: atom_id res chain seq x y z
N MET A 1 -5.39 26.22 -18.03
CA MET A 1 -4.69 24.97 -17.59
C MET A 1 -5.42 23.79 -18.21
N SER A 2 -4.73 22.91 -18.94
CA SER A 2 -5.37 21.78 -19.60
C SER A 2 -5.99 20.82 -18.56
N ILE A 3 -7.02 20.08 -18.96
CA ILE A 3 -7.69 19.15 -18.03
C ILE A 3 -6.74 18.04 -17.56
N LYS A 4 -5.91 17.51 -18.46
CA LYS A 4 -4.90 16.50 -18.14
C LYS A 4 -3.94 16.98 -17.07
N PHE A 5 -3.48 18.22 -17.17
CA PHE A 5 -2.59 18.82 -16.17
C PHE A 5 -3.29 18.97 -14.80
N ARG A 6 -4.58 19.29 -14.77
CA ARG A 6 -5.37 19.35 -13.53
C ARG A 6 -5.50 17.97 -12.86
N LEU A 7 -5.72 16.92 -13.67
CA LEU A 7 -5.77 15.55 -13.18
C LEU A 7 -4.38 15.04 -12.73
N ILE A 8 -3.30 15.48 -13.36
CA ILE A 8 -1.92 15.22 -12.94
C ILE A 8 -1.68 15.79 -11.54
N ILE A 9 -2.03 17.06 -11.30
CA ILE A 9 -1.90 17.69 -9.96
C ILE A 9 -2.71 16.91 -8.92
N MET A 10 -3.95 16.56 -9.26
CA MET A 10 -4.81 15.76 -8.37
C MET A 10 -4.14 14.42 -8.00
N ASN A 11 -3.65 13.67 -8.98
CA ASN A 11 -2.98 12.38 -8.71
C ASN A 11 -1.67 12.55 -7.93
N PHE A 12 -0.87 13.56 -8.27
CA PHE A 12 0.36 13.87 -7.56
C PHE A 12 0.09 14.13 -6.06
N LEU A 13 -0.86 14.99 -5.75
CA LEU A 13 -1.23 15.30 -4.37
C LEU A 13 -1.90 14.11 -3.68
N GLN A 14 -2.78 13.36 -4.37
CA GLN A 14 -3.47 12.19 -3.84
C GLN A 14 -2.50 11.19 -3.21
N PHE A 15 -1.46 10.81 -3.94
CA PHE A 15 -0.46 9.87 -3.45
C PHE A 15 0.63 10.52 -2.62
N GLY A 16 0.87 11.83 -2.80
CA GLY A 16 1.73 12.60 -1.94
C GLY A 16 1.27 12.63 -0.48
N VAL A 17 -0.05 12.72 -0.24
CA VAL A 17 -0.65 12.59 1.10
C VAL A 17 -0.23 11.29 1.78
N TRP A 18 -0.26 10.19 1.05
CA TRP A 18 0.07 8.87 1.57
C TRP A 18 1.58 8.69 1.75
N GLY A 19 2.36 9.15 0.77
CA GLY A 19 3.83 9.09 0.80
C GLY A 19 4.46 9.85 1.96
N ALA A 20 3.76 10.84 2.53
CA ALA A 20 4.25 11.61 3.66
C ALA A 20 4.46 10.78 4.93
N TYR A 21 3.69 9.71 5.14
CA TYR A 21 3.74 8.95 6.39
C TYR A 21 3.80 7.42 6.21
N LEU A 22 3.34 6.87 5.06
CA LEU A 22 3.13 5.42 4.93
C LEU A 22 4.37 4.60 5.28
N THR A 23 5.54 5.01 4.83
CA THR A 23 6.79 4.27 5.03
C THR A 23 7.53 4.65 6.31
N SER A 24 7.26 5.82 6.87
CA SER A 24 7.98 6.38 8.03
C SER A 24 7.23 6.31 9.36
N MET A 25 5.90 6.13 9.34
CA MET A 25 5.10 6.06 10.57
C MET A 25 5.58 4.95 11.51
N GLY A 26 6.02 3.82 10.97
CA GLY A 26 6.58 2.72 11.78
C GLY A 26 7.80 3.17 12.58
N SER A 27 8.71 3.96 12.00
CA SER A 27 9.86 4.53 12.70
C SER A 27 9.47 5.53 13.78
N TYR A 28 8.50 6.40 13.49
CA TYR A 28 7.97 7.30 14.51
C TYR A 28 7.40 6.52 15.70
N LEU A 29 6.59 5.50 15.45
CA LEU A 29 6.03 4.66 16.51
C LEU A 29 7.12 3.92 17.30
N ALA A 30 8.17 3.45 16.63
CA ALA A 30 9.29 2.79 17.29
C ALA A 30 10.06 3.74 18.21
N THR A 31 10.35 4.97 17.76
CA THR A 31 11.09 5.98 18.53
C THR A 31 10.29 6.59 19.68
N THR A 32 8.97 6.44 19.69
CA THR A 32 8.08 6.97 20.74
C THR A 32 7.52 5.89 21.67
N ASN A 33 8.21 4.76 21.82
CA ASN A 33 7.80 3.62 22.65
C ASN A 33 6.47 2.97 22.24
N MET A 34 5.99 3.23 21.02
CA MET A 34 4.77 2.64 20.46
C MET A 34 5.06 1.56 19.42
N GLY A 35 6.30 1.07 19.32
CA GLY A 35 6.72 0.06 18.33
C GLY A 35 5.90 -1.23 18.36
N SER A 36 5.42 -1.63 19.54
CA SER A 36 4.54 -2.80 19.71
C SER A 36 3.16 -2.65 19.05
N TYR A 37 2.81 -1.47 18.56
CA TYR A 37 1.53 -1.17 17.94
C TYR A 37 1.62 -0.87 16.44
N ILE A 38 2.81 -0.92 15.82
CA ILE A 38 2.99 -0.64 14.38
C ILE A 38 1.99 -1.44 13.54
N GLY A 39 1.92 -2.75 13.75
CA GLY A 39 1.00 -3.62 13.03
C GLY A 39 -0.47 -3.23 13.19
N LEU A 40 -0.87 -2.74 14.36
CA LEU A 40 -2.23 -2.27 14.61
C LEU A 40 -2.58 -1.04 13.74
N PHE A 41 -1.68 -0.05 13.67
CA PHE A 41 -1.87 1.13 12.83
C PHE A 41 -1.98 0.76 11.35
N TYR A 42 -1.07 -0.08 10.83
CA TYR A 42 -1.09 -0.51 9.44
C TYR A 42 -2.27 -1.44 9.11
N ALA A 43 -2.72 -2.27 10.05
CA ALA A 43 -3.89 -3.11 9.88
C ALA A 43 -5.17 -2.30 9.63
N MET A 44 -5.27 -1.10 10.22
CA MET A 44 -6.46 -0.24 10.03
C MET A 44 -6.64 0.20 8.59
N GLN A 45 -5.59 0.36 7.80
CA GLN A 45 -5.71 0.62 6.37
C GLN A 45 -6.45 -0.52 5.65
N GLY A 46 -6.11 -1.76 5.97
CA GLY A 46 -6.80 -2.94 5.45
C GLY A 46 -8.26 -3.00 5.93
N VAL A 47 -8.49 -2.86 7.24
CA VAL A 47 -9.83 -2.91 7.83
C VAL A 47 -10.77 -1.87 7.22
N VAL A 48 -10.37 -0.61 7.17
CA VAL A 48 -11.24 0.45 6.61
C VAL A 48 -11.45 0.29 5.10
N SER A 49 -10.48 -0.28 4.39
CA SER A 49 -10.59 -0.55 2.96
C SER A 49 -11.61 -1.63 2.61
N LEU A 50 -12.04 -2.45 3.59
CA LEU A 50 -13.07 -3.48 3.36
C LEU A 50 -14.46 -2.87 3.11
N PHE A 51 -14.78 -1.74 3.72
CA PHE A 51 -16.15 -1.20 3.68
C PHE A 51 -16.24 0.30 3.34
N MET A 52 -15.27 1.12 3.71
CA MET A 52 -15.34 2.57 3.51
C MET A 52 -15.43 2.99 2.03
N PRO A 53 -14.70 2.36 1.08
CA PRO A 53 -14.87 2.69 -0.34
C PRO A 53 -16.29 2.45 -0.85
N ALA A 54 -16.96 1.38 -0.39
CA ALA A 54 -18.34 1.10 -0.77
C ALA A 54 -19.32 2.14 -0.18
N VAL A 55 -19.17 2.49 1.10
CA VAL A 55 -20.00 3.51 1.76
C VAL A 55 -19.88 4.85 1.05
N VAL A 56 -18.66 5.32 0.85
CA VAL A 56 -18.37 6.62 0.23
C VAL A 56 -18.75 6.61 -1.26
N GLY A 57 -18.50 5.49 -1.96
CA GLY A 57 -18.90 5.30 -3.37
C GLY A 57 -20.42 5.41 -3.55
N ILE A 58 -21.23 4.78 -2.70
CA ILE A 58 -22.69 4.89 -2.76
C ILE A 58 -23.15 6.33 -2.57
N ILE A 59 -22.53 7.08 -1.66
CA ILE A 59 -22.85 8.49 -1.42
C ILE A 59 -22.50 9.32 -2.66
N ALA A 60 -21.33 9.08 -3.25
CA ALA A 60 -20.87 9.78 -4.45
C ALA A 60 -21.77 9.48 -5.67
N ASP A 61 -22.17 8.21 -5.86
CA ASP A 61 -23.00 7.82 -7.00
C ASP A 61 -24.41 8.39 -6.92
N ARG A 62 -24.96 8.58 -5.71
CA ARG A 62 -26.36 8.97 -5.52
C ARG A 62 -26.59 10.46 -5.29
N TRP A 63 -25.72 11.09 -4.51
CA TRP A 63 -26.06 12.42 -3.93
C TRP A 63 -25.00 13.48 -4.14
N VAL A 64 -23.72 13.12 -4.20
CA VAL A 64 -22.62 14.09 -4.22
C VAL A 64 -21.68 13.79 -5.37
N PRO A 65 -21.47 14.74 -6.31
CA PRO A 65 -20.51 14.55 -7.41
C PRO A 65 -19.14 14.11 -6.91
N ALA A 66 -18.51 13.16 -7.64
CA ALA A 66 -17.29 12.48 -7.21
C ALA A 66 -16.16 13.45 -6.80
N GLN A 67 -15.95 14.55 -7.53
CA GLN A 67 -14.93 15.55 -7.20
C GLN A 67 -15.23 16.30 -5.88
N ARG A 68 -16.50 16.54 -5.56
CA ARG A 68 -16.89 17.18 -4.27
C ARG A 68 -16.75 16.21 -3.12
N MET A 69 -17.12 14.94 -3.34
CA MET A 69 -16.94 13.87 -2.35
C MET A 69 -15.46 13.63 -2.06
N LEU A 70 -14.63 13.62 -3.11
CA LEU A 70 -13.17 13.56 -3.00
C LEU A 70 -12.62 14.70 -2.13
N GLY A 71 -13.07 15.94 -2.42
CA GLY A 71 -12.69 17.12 -1.65
C GLY A 71 -13.10 17.02 -0.18
N ALA A 72 -14.35 16.66 0.10
CA ALA A 72 -14.86 16.50 1.46
C ALA A 72 -14.08 15.43 2.25
N CYS A 73 -13.83 14.28 1.64
CA CYS A 73 -13.03 13.21 2.25
C CYS A 73 -11.62 13.68 2.58
N HIS A 74 -10.96 14.42 1.68
CA HIS A 74 -9.63 14.96 1.95
C HIS A 74 -9.63 16.03 3.05
N LEU A 75 -10.65 16.88 3.14
CA LEU A 75 -10.76 17.86 4.22
C LEU A 75 -10.94 17.17 5.58
N LEU A 76 -11.77 16.13 5.66
CA LEU A 76 -11.94 15.33 6.88
C LEU A 76 -10.65 14.56 7.23
N ALA A 77 -10.02 13.94 6.24
CA ALA A 77 -8.74 13.27 6.45
C ALA A 77 -7.66 14.24 6.94
N ALA A 78 -7.59 15.45 6.38
CA ALA A 78 -6.67 16.50 6.81
C ALA A 78 -6.93 16.95 8.25
N MET A 79 -8.19 17.13 8.63
CA MET A 79 -8.59 17.52 10.00
C MET A 79 -8.14 16.46 11.01
N PHE A 80 -8.41 15.20 10.77
CA PHE A 80 -8.05 14.13 11.69
C PHE A 80 -6.54 13.84 11.69
N MET A 81 -5.86 13.89 10.53
CA MET A 81 -4.40 13.72 10.47
C MET A 81 -3.67 14.90 11.09
N GLY A 82 -4.18 16.12 10.89
CA GLY A 82 -3.67 17.32 11.56
C GLY A 82 -3.88 17.25 13.07
N GLY A 83 -5.02 16.74 13.53
CA GLY A 83 -5.27 16.45 14.94
C GLY A 83 -4.32 15.41 15.51
N ALA A 84 -4.02 14.34 14.75
CA ALA A 84 -3.02 13.33 15.11
C ALA A 84 -1.62 13.96 15.25
N GLY A 85 -1.20 14.78 14.27
CA GLY A 85 0.06 15.51 14.31
C GLY A 85 0.15 16.48 15.49
N TYR A 86 -0.91 17.25 15.73
CA TYR A 86 -0.98 18.18 16.87
C TYR A 86 -0.89 17.44 18.20
N TYR A 87 -1.68 16.36 18.37
CA TYR A 87 -1.60 15.53 19.57
C TYR A 87 -0.19 14.99 19.79
N ALA A 88 0.41 14.41 18.75
CA ALA A 88 1.73 13.81 18.82
C ALA A 88 2.83 14.84 19.14
N LEU A 89 2.74 16.07 18.62
CA LEU A 89 3.67 17.16 18.93
C LEU A 89 3.54 17.64 20.37
N GLN A 90 2.34 17.69 20.93
CA GLN A 90 2.11 18.13 22.32
C GLN A 90 2.48 17.05 23.33
N ALA A 91 2.19 15.78 23.02
CA ALA A 91 2.42 14.67 23.94
C ALA A 91 3.88 14.22 24.00
N GLY A 92 4.68 14.48 22.95
CA GLY A 92 6.08 14.06 22.88
C GLY A 92 6.23 12.54 23.02
N GLU A 93 7.33 12.07 23.61
CA GLU A 93 7.63 10.65 23.81
C GLU A 93 6.73 9.97 24.86
N GLY A 94 6.03 10.73 25.69
CA GLY A 94 5.11 10.22 26.73
C GLY A 94 3.65 10.10 26.27
N GLY A 95 3.37 10.31 24.98
CA GLY A 95 2.03 10.28 24.43
C GLY A 95 1.36 8.90 24.51
N GLY A 96 0.06 8.89 24.88
CA GLY A 96 -0.73 7.66 24.84
C GLY A 96 -1.00 7.19 23.39
N VAL A 97 -0.93 5.89 23.15
CA VAL A 97 -1.17 5.30 21.80
C VAL A 97 -2.60 5.53 21.31
N TRP A 98 -3.59 5.44 22.19
CA TRP A 98 -5.01 5.40 21.78
C TRP A 98 -5.54 6.70 21.17
N PRO A 99 -5.25 7.92 21.70
CA PRO A 99 -5.69 9.13 21.03
C PRO A 99 -5.09 9.28 19.64
N LEU A 100 -3.79 8.98 19.49
CA LEU A 100 -3.12 8.97 18.18
C LEU A 100 -3.76 7.96 17.23
N PHE A 101 -4.00 6.74 17.72
CA PHE A 101 -4.59 5.66 16.94
C PHE A 101 -6.01 5.99 16.44
N ILE A 102 -6.85 6.59 17.31
CA ILE A 102 -8.21 6.98 16.91
C ILE A 102 -8.18 8.07 15.84
N LEU A 103 -7.38 9.12 16.04
CA LEU A 103 -7.27 10.22 15.08
C LEU A 103 -6.69 9.74 13.74
N TYR A 104 -5.66 8.90 13.77
CA TYR A 104 -5.11 8.27 12.59
C TYR A 104 -6.14 7.39 11.87
N THR A 105 -6.86 6.54 12.60
CA THR A 105 -7.86 5.64 12.02
C THR A 105 -8.98 6.41 11.34
N LEU A 106 -9.48 7.49 11.95
CA LEU A 106 -10.48 8.37 11.35
C LEU A 106 -9.95 9.03 10.08
N SER A 107 -8.71 9.51 10.09
CA SER A 107 -8.08 10.05 8.87
C SER A 107 -8.02 9.03 7.75
N VAL A 108 -7.53 7.83 8.04
CA VAL A 108 -7.41 6.73 7.08
C VAL A 108 -8.78 6.27 6.57
N ALA A 109 -9.81 6.26 7.42
CA ALA A 109 -11.17 5.91 7.02
C ALA A 109 -11.73 6.85 5.94
N PHE A 110 -11.39 8.13 5.98
CA PHE A 110 -11.76 9.09 4.94
C PHE A 110 -10.78 9.09 3.76
N TYR A 111 -9.50 8.77 3.99
CA TYR A 111 -8.50 8.76 2.91
C TYR A 111 -8.64 7.54 1.99
N MET A 112 -8.84 6.31 2.50
CA MET A 112 -8.84 5.10 1.66
C MET A 112 -9.86 5.14 0.51
N PRO A 113 -11.11 5.61 0.71
CA PRO A 113 -12.06 5.75 -0.38
C PRO A 113 -11.63 6.71 -1.48
N THR A 114 -10.79 7.70 -1.16
CA THR A 114 -10.37 8.73 -2.11
C THR A 114 -9.54 8.17 -3.27
N ILE A 115 -8.87 7.02 -3.07
CA ILE A 115 -8.11 6.35 -4.13
C ILE A 115 -9.05 5.94 -5.27
N ALA A 116 -10.15 5.27 -4.96
CA ALA A 116 -11.15 4.87 -5.96
C ALA A 116 -11.89 6.08 -6.55
N LEU A 117 -12.24 7.07 -5.72
CA LEU A 117 -12.90 8.31 -6.17
C LEU A 117 -12.01 9.13 -7.11
N SER A 118 -10.71 9.20 -6.88
CA SER A 118 -9.79 9.92 -7.75
C SER A 118 -9.72 9.27 -9.15
N TYR A 119 -9.78 7.95 -9.22
CA TYR A 119 -9.80 7.21 -10.49
C TYR A 119 -11.13 7.38 -11.22
N SER A 120 -12.25 7.13 -10.53
CA SER A 120 -13.58 7.26 -11.14
C SER A 120 -13.85 8.69 -11.59
N GLY A 121 -13.44 9.69 -10.80
CA GLY A 121 -13.53 11.09 -11.17
C GLY A 121 -12.68 11.44 -12.41
N ALA A 122 -11.44 10.92 -12.47
CA ALA A 122 -10.58 11.12 -13.62
C ALA A 122 -11.15 10.47 -14.89
N TYR A 123 -11.67 9.25 -14.80
CA TYR A 123 -12.33 8.57 -15.94
C TYR A 123 -13.53 9.36 -16.42
N SER A 124 -14.43 9.75 -15.53
CA SER A 124 -15.62 10.53 -15.88
C SER A 124 -15.27 11.84 -16.61
N VAL A 125 -14.21 12.53 -16.15
CA VAL A 125 -13.75 13.77 -16.78
C VAL A 125 -13.14 13.52 -18.15
N LEU A 126 -12.34 12.45 -18.32
CA LEU A 126 -11.73 12.10 -19.61
C LEU A 126 -12.81 11.67 -20.64
N GLU A 127 -13.74 10.81 -20.24
CA GLU A 127 -14.86 10.36 -21.08
C GLU A 127 -15.75 11.50 -21.52
N SER A 128 -16.04 12.45 -20.62
CA SER A 128 -16.84 13.65 -20.98
C SER A 128 -16.18 14.53 -22.03
N ARG A 129 -14.88 14.34 -22.28
CA ARG A 129 -14.09 15.03 -23.31
C ARG A 129 -13.85 14.20 -24.55
N GLY A 130 -14.42 12.98 -24.62
CA GLY A 130 -14.22 12.05 -25.73
C GLY A 130 -12.82 11.42 -25.76
N GLU A 131 -12.09 11.48 -24.64
CA GLU A 131 -10.78 10.84 -24.52
C GLU A 131 -10.94 9.36 -24.16
N ASP A 132 -10.17 8.50 -24.80
CA ASP A 132 -10.10 7.08 -24.42
C ASP A 132 -9.36 6.94 -23.08
N THR A 133 -10.05 6.49 -22.04
CA THR A 133 -9.51 6.36 -20.68
C THR A 133 -8.37 5.34 -20.62
N VAL A 134 -8.39 4.30 -21.45
CA VAL A 134 -7.35 3.26 -21.47
C VAL A 134 -5.99 3.83 -21.86
N THR A 135 -5.97 4.78 -22.77
CA THR A 135 -4.73 5.42 -23.25
C THR A 135 -4.42 6.73 -22.54
N ALA A 136 -5.43 7.50 -22.13
CA ALA A 136 -5.25 8.84 -21.56
C ALA A 136 -4.95 8.84 -20.05
N PHE A 137 -5.46 7.87 -19.28
CA PHE A 137 -5.30 7.84 -17.83
C PHE A 137 -3.92 7.36 -17.35
N PRO A 138 -3.29 6.31 -17.91
CA PRO A 138 -2.01 5.82 -17.41
C PRO A 138 -0.91 6.89 -17.32
N PRO A 139 -0.71 7.77 -18.31
CA PRO A 139 0.26 8.87 -18.19
C PRO A 139 -0.05 9.86 -17.06
N ILE A 140 -1.34 10.02 -16.71
CA ILE A 140 -1.78 10.87 -15.59
C ILE A 140 -1.49 10.16 -14.27
N ARG A 141 -1.79 8.84 -14.18
CA ARG A 141 -1.63 8.03 -12.97
C ARG A 141 -0.17 7.91 -12.52
N VAL A 142 0.79 7.86 -13.43
CA VAL A 142 2.24 7.81 -13.11
C VAL A 142 2.64 8.96 -12.19
N TRP A 143 2.06 10.16 -12.35
CA TRP A 143 2.34 11.30 -11.47
C TRP A 143 1.90 11.09 -10.03
N GLY A 144 1.00 10.15 -9.77
CA GLY A 144 0.71 9.70 -8.41
C GLY A 144 1.93 9.03 -7.76
N THR A 145 2.61 8.11 -8.46
CA THR A 145 3.85 7.51 -7.96
C THR A 145 4.95 8.55 -7.76
N VAL A 146 5.08 9.51 -8.69
CA VAL A 146 6.01 10.63 -8.55
C VAL A 146 5.68 11.46 -7.30
N GLY A 147 4.41 11.78 -7.06
CA GLY A 147 3.95 12.51 -5.87
C GLY A 147 4.24 11.76 -4.57
N PHE A 148 4.02 10.44 -4.56
CA PHE A 148 4.37 9.57 -3.43
C PHE A 148 5.87 9.64 -3.12
N ILE A 149 6.74 9.44 -4.13
CA ILE A 149 8.19 9.48 -3.98
C ILE A 149 8.65 10.86 -3.51
N CYS A 150 8.17 11.94 -4.16
CA CYS A 150 8.54 13.30 -3.77
C CYS A 150 8.18 13.60 -2.31
N SER A 151 6.98 13.20 -1.89
CA SER A 151 6.52 13.43 -0.50
C SER A 151 7.31 12.60 0.52
N MET A 152 7.63 11.35 0.17
CA MET A 152 8.44 10.47 1.00
C MET A 152 9.88 10.98 1.16
N LEU A 153 10.50 11.45 0.08
CA LEU A 153 11.82 12.06 0.11
C LEU A 153 11.82 13.40 0.86
N ALA A 154 10.77 14.22 0.68
CA ALA A 154 10.62 15.45 1.45
C ALA A 154 10.51 15.17 2.95
N CYS A 155 9.76 14.14 3.36
CA CYS A 155 9.68 13.68 4.74
C CYS A 155 11.05 13.26 5.29
N ASP A 156 11.83 12.52 4.51
CA ASP A 156 13.16 12.06 4.88
C ASP A 156 14.16 13.23 5.05
N PHE A 157 14.37 14.00 3.98
CA PHE A 157 15.37 15.07 3.98
C PHE A 157 15.03 16.26 4.88
N ALA A 158 13.73 16.46 5.19
CA ALA A 158 13.31 17.42 6.21
C ALA A 158 13.47 16.88 7.65
N GLY A 159 13.90 15.62 7.82
CA GLY A 159 14.06 14.99 9.14
C GLY A 159 12.73 14.61 9.81
N PHE A 160 11.64 14.48 9.06
CA PHE A 160 10.30 14.21 9.60
C PHE A 160 10.02 12.72 9.83
N GLN A 161 10.82 11.82 9.29
CA GLN A 161 10.54 10.38 9.32
C GLN A 161 10.51 9.76 10.74
N HIS A 162 11.11 10.41 11.74
CA HIS A 162 11.15 9.94 13.12
C HIS A 162 10.32 10.81 14.08
N ASN A 163 9.55 11.77 13.58
CA ASN A 163 8.77 12.67 14.41
C ASN A 163 7.36 12.92 13.84
N ALA A 164 6.54 13.61 14.63
CA ALA A 164 5.14 13.87 14.31
C ALA A 164 4.92 14.79 13.08
N MET A 165 5.94 15.47 12.58
CA MET A 165 5.82 16.37 11.42
C MET A 165 5.40 15.65 10.14
N GLN A 166 5.64 14.33 10.00
CA GLN A 166 5.12 13.53 8.90
C GLN A 166 3.58 13.56 8.82
N PHE A 167 2.88 13.56 9.96
CA PHE A 167 1.42 13.68 10.01
C PHE A 167 0.96 15.07 9.61
N VAL A 168 1.69 16.11 10.04
CA VAL A 168 1.42 17.49 9.63
C VAL A 168 1.64 17.67 8.14
N GLN A 169 2.72 17.13 7.57
CA GLN A 169 2.97 17.14 6.12
C GLN A 169 1.82 16.49 5.35
N SER A 170 1.38 15.32 5.78
CA SER A 170 0.23 14.62 5.18
C SER A 170 -1.06 15.45 5.27
N ALA A 171 -1.33 16.03 6.44
CA ALA A 171 -2.51 16.87 6.65
C ALA A 171 -2.52 18.10 5.75
N VAL A 172 -1.38 18.78 5.60
CA VAL A 172 -1.24 19.95 4.70
C VAL A 172 -1.49 19.57 3.25
N LEU A 173 -0.88 18.49 2.78
CA LEU A 173 -1.10 17.99 1.41
C LEU A 173 -2.56 17.60 1.18
N SER A 174 -3.19 16.93 2.17
CA SER A 174 -4.60 16.56 2.11
C SER A 174 -5.53 17.77 2.12
N LEU A 175 -5.21 18.80 2.90
CA LEU A 175 -5.95 20.07 2.92
C LEU A 175 -5.86 20.78 1.56
N ILE A 176 -4.66 20.88 0.99
CA ILE A 176 -4.44 21.48 -0.33
C ILE A 176 -5.25 20.73 -1.39
N LEU A 177 -5.18 19.41 -1.40
CA LEU A 177 -5.93 18.59 -2.35
C LEU A 177 -7.44 18.71 -2.13
N GLY A 178 -7.90 18.71 -0.87
CA GLY A 178 -9.31 18.88 -0.53
C GLY A 178 -9.89 20.15 -1.11
N LEU A 179 -9.19 21.29 -0.93
CA LEU A 179 -9.59 22.57 -1.51
C LEU A 179 -9.48 22.57 -3.04
N TYR A 180 -8.43 21.96 -3.58
CA TYR A 180 -8.21 21.87 -5.03
C TYR A 180 -9.33 21.10 -5.75
N CYS A 181 -9.87 20.05 -5.13
CA CYS A 181 -10.93 19.22 -5.70
C CYS A 181 -12.19 20.01 -6.05
N PHE A 182 -12.52 21.07 -5.29
CA PHE A 182 -13.65 21.93 -5.63
C PHE A 182 -13.45 22.74 -6.91
N SER A 183 -12.21 22.87 -7.38
CA SER A 183 -11.90 23.51 -8.65
C SER A 183 -12.01 22.55 -9.84
N LEU A 184 -12.04 21.23 -9.64
CA LEU A 184 -12.10 20.24 -10.71
C LEU A 184 -13.44 20.28 -11.46
N PRO A 185 -13.49 19.80 -12.72
CA PRO A 185 -14.74 19.74 -13.48
C PRO A 185 -15.79 18.89 -12.76
N ASN A 186 -17.04 19.26 -12.95
CA ASN A 186 -18.15 18.53 -12.35
C ASN A 186 -18.28 17.14 -12.99
N CYS A 187 -18.28 16.09 -12.14
CA CYS A 187 -18.51 14.72 -12.56
C CYS A 187 -20.00 14.39 -12.33
N PRO A 188 -20.73 13.92 -13.36
CA PRO A 188 -22.12 13.52 -13.16
C PRO A 188 -22.20 12.34 -12.18
N THR A 189 -23.30 12.28 -11.43
CA THR A 189 -23.60 11.13 -10.57
C THR A 189 -23.98 9.92 -11.44
N ALA A 190 -23.40 8.74 -11.12
CA ALA A 190 -23.51 7.57 -11.99
C ALA A 190 -24.82 6.77 -11.85
N GLY A 191 -25.66 7.07 -10.86
CA GLY A 191 -26.92 6.37 -10.66
C GLY A 191 -26.98 5.49 -9.42
N LYS A 192 -27.94 4.56 -9.36
CA LYS A 192 -28.24 3.78 -8.15
C LYS A 192 -27.41 2.49 -8.08
N THR A 193 -26.25 2.51 -7.42
CA THR A 193 -25.52 1.30 -7.05
C THR A 193 -26.04 0.74 -5.72
N GLY A 194 -26.33 -0.56 -5.67
CA GLY A 194 -26.75 -1.23 -4.43
C GLY A 194 -25.57 -1.51 -3.50
N PHE A 195 -25.81 -1.55 -2.17
CA PHE A 195 -24.75 -1.84 -1.19
C PHE A 195 -24.09 -3.21 -1.42
N VAL A 196 -24.87 -4.22 -1.77
CA VAL A 196 -24.37 -5.57 -2.10
C VAL A 196 -23.48 -5.57 -3.34
N GLU A 197 -23.81 -4.75 -4.35
CA GLU A 197 -23.00 -4.57 -5.55
C GLU A 197 -21.71 -3.80 -5.27
N ALA A 198 -21.83 -2.71 -4.51
CA ALA A 198 -20.68 -1.88 -4.13
C ALA A 198 -19.65 -2.63 -3.29
N LEU A 199 -20.10 -3.56 -2.42
CA LEU A 199 -19.22 -4.45 -1.66
C LEU A 199 -18.74 -5.67 -2.45
N GLY A 200 -19.22 -5.89 -3.68
CA GLY A 200 -18.81 -7.02 -4.49
C GLY A 200 -19.22 -8.39 -3.93
N LEU A 201 -20.23 -8.46 -3.06
CA LEU A 201 -20.58 -9.68 -2.34
C LEU A 201 -21.03 -10.83 -3.26
N ARG A 202 -21.53 -10.52 -4.47
CA ARG A 202 -21.88 -11.54 -5.47
C ARG A 202 -20.68 -12.40 -5.89
N ALA A 203 -19.46 -11.83 -5.87
CA ALA A 203 -18.26 -12.55 -6.24
C ALA A 203 -17.85 -13.63 -5.23
N PHE A 204 -18.36 -13.61 -3.99
CA PHE A 204 -18.11 -14.71 -3.05
C PHE A 204 -18.63 -16.06 -3.52
N ALA A 205 -19.61 -16.09 -4.45
CA ALA A 205 -20.03 -17.32 -5.10
C ALA A 205 -18.89 -18.03 -5.87
N LEU A 206 -17.85 -17.30 -6.29
CA LEU A 206 -16.66 -17.85 -6.95
C LEU A 206 -15.86 -18.81 -6.08
N PHE A 207 -15.97 -18.70 -4.74
CA PHE A 207 -15.35 -19.67 -3.81
C PHE A 207 -15.89 -21.09 -3.97
N LYS A 208 -17.08 -21.29 -4.58
CA LYS A 208 -17.60 -22.61 -4.93
C LYS A 208 -16.76 -23.29 -6.02
N GLN A 209 -16.05 -22.53 -6.83
CA GLN A 209 -15.15 -23.06 -7.85
C GLN A 209 -13.75 -23.24 -7.26
N ARG A 210 -13.26 -24.49 -7.16
CA ARG A 210 -11.96 -24.82 -6.54
C ARG A 210 -10.81 -23.97 -7.08
N ARG A 211 -10.77 -23.69 -8.38
CA ARG A 211 -9.71 -22.87 -9.00
C ARG A 211 -9.71 -21.43 -8.48
N MET A 212 -10.91 -20.82 -8.39
CA MET A 212 -11.06 -19.44 -7.93
C MET A 212 -10.84 -19.35 -6.41
N ALA A 213 -11.33 -20.32 -5.64
CA ALA A 213 -11.08 -20.40 -4.21
C ALA A 213 -9.58 -20.46 -3.91
N LEU A 214 -8.82 -21.33 -4.58
CA LEU A 214 -7.37 -21.42 -4.45
C LEU A 214 -6.70 -20.10 -4.83
N PHE A 215 -7.11 -19.49 -5.95
CA PHE A 215 -6.57 -18.20 -6.37
C PHE A 215 -6.77 -17.11 -5.31
N PHE A 216 -7.99 -16.94 -4.80
CA PHE A 216 -8.28 -15.93 -3.77
C PHE A 216 -7.56 -16.20 -2.44
N ILE A 217 -7.43 -17.47 -2.04
CA ILE A 217 -6.66 -17.84 -0.85
C ILE A 217 -5.18 -17.46 -1.03
N PHE A 218 -4.57 -17.79 -2.17
CA PHE A 218 -3.18 -17.40 -2.43
C PHE A 218 -3.02 -15.89 -2.58
N SER A 219 -4.02 -15.19 -3.11
CA SER A 219 -4.04 -13.72 -3.15
C SER A 219 -4.03 -13.12 -1.73
N MET A 220 -4.82 -13.69 -0.82
CA MET A 220 -4.82 -13.31 0.59
C MET A 220 -3.45 -13.56 1.25
N LEU A 221 -2.90 -14.76 1.06
CA LEU A 221 -1.59 -15.11 1.62
C LEU A 221 -0.46 -14.23 1.08
N LEU A 222 -0.55 -13.79 -0.17
CA LEU A 222 0.42 -12.86 -0.72
C LEU A 222 0.20 -11.42 -0.20
N GLY A 223 -1.06 -11.04 0.00
CA GLY A 223 -1.42 -9.76 0.62
C GLY A 223 -0.82 -9.57 2.01
N VAL A 224 -0.60 -10.67 2.75
CA VAL A 224 0.16 -10.68 4.02
C VAL A 224 1.54 -10.05 3.85
N SER A 225 2.27 -10.36 2.77
CA SER A 225 3.64 -9.88 2.54
C SER A 225 3.71 -8.38 2.25
N LEU A 226 2.68 -7.80 1.63
CA LEU A 226 2.69 -6.43 1.14
C LEU A 226 2.86 -5.39 2.27
N GLN A 227 2.03 -5.46 3.30
CA GLN A 227 2.03 -4.46 4.36
C GLN A 227 3.18 -4.64 5.37
N ILE A 228 3.80 -5.82 5.41
CA ILE A 228 4.96 -6.06 6.26
C ILE A 228 6.07 -5.06 5.95
N THR A 229 6.40 -4.87 4.66
CA THR A 229 7.46 -3.93 4.29
C THR A 229 7.08 -2.48 4.52
N ASN A 230 5.84 -2.10 4.31
CA ASN A 230 5.38 -0.73 4.57
C ASN A 230 5.51 -0.35 6.06
N GLY A 231 5.18 -1.28 6.95
CA GLY A 231 5.21 -1.03 8.40
C GLY A 231 6.58 -1.20 9.04
N PHE A 232 7.37 -2.18 8.60
CA PHE A 232 8.54 -2.63 9.35
C PHE A 232 9.89 -2.39 8.65
N ALA A 233 9.93 -2.04 7.36
CA ALA A 233 11.21 -1.82 6.67
C ALA A 233 11.93 -0.57 7.18
N ASN A 234 11.24 0.57 7.31
CA ASN A 234 11.86 1.80 7.78
C ASN A 234 12.34 1.68 9.25
N PRO A 235 11.52 1.23 10.24
CA PRO A 235 12.02 1.04 11.61
C PRO A 235 13.20 0.09 11.69
N PHE A 236 13.24 -0.98 10.88
CA PHE A 236 14.38 -1.89 10.82
C PHE A 236 15.64 -1.21 10.32
N ILE A 237 15.58 -0.54 9.17
CA ILE A 237 16.76 0.14 8.59
C ILE A 237 17.24 1.25 9.52
N SER A 238 16.33 2.00 10.13
CA SER A 238 16.64 3.10 11.04
C SER A 238 17.23 2.62 12.37
N ALA A 239 16.88 1.42 12.83
CA ALA A 239 17.42 0.85 14.08
C ALA A 239 18.93 0.65 14.04
N PHE A 240 19.54 0.55 12.85
CA PHE A 240 20.99 0.49 12.71
C PHE A 240 21.72 1.77 13.20
N LYS A 241 21.02 2.88 13.38
CA LYS A 241 21.61 4.09 13.98
C LYS A 241 22.15 3.87 15.38
N ASP A 242 21.57 2.93 16.13
CA ASP A 242 21.94 2.61 17.50
C ASP A 242 23.24 1.78 17.57
N ILE A 243 23.75 1.36 16.41
CA ILE A 243 25.02 0.65 16.28
C ILE A 243 26.11 1.64 15.85
N PRO A 244 27.17 1.85 16.65
CA PRO A 244 28.22 2.85 16.34
C PRO A 244 28.81 2.72 14.93
N GLU A 245 28.97 1.49 14.44
CA GLU A 245 29.51 1.19 13.10
C GLU A 245 28.61 1.76 11.98
N TYR A 246 27.29 1.80 12.16
CA TYR A 246 26.33 2.22 11.15
C TYR A 246 25.70 3.59 11.40
N ALA A 247 25.96 4.20 12.54
CA ALA A 247 25.32 5.45 12.98
C ALA A 247 25.40 6.59 11.95
N THR A 248 26.50 6.66 11.19
CA THR A 248 26.73 7.67 10.14
C THR A 248 26.41 7.18 8.73
N SER A 249 25.97 5.94 8.57
CA SER A 249 25.66 5.39 7.24
C SER A 249 24.45 6.11 6.63
N PHE A 250 24.51 6.31 5.29
CA PHE A 250 23.38 6.92 4.57
C PHE A 250 22.10 6.13 4.76
N GLY A 251 22.14 4.80 4.67
CA GLY A 251 20.95 3.95 4.77
C GLY A 251 20.24 4.09 6.12
N ALA A 252 20.97 4.05 7.23
CA ALA A 252 20.39 4.18 8.56
C ALA A 252 19.77 5.56 8.80
N ASN A 253 20.35 6.62 8.21
CA ASN A 253 19.87 8.00 8.36
C ASN A 253 18.76 8.37 7.38
N HIS A 254 18.74 7.74 6.19
CA HIS A 254 17.82 8.05 5.09
C HIS A 254 17.09 6.78 4.61
N ALA A 255 16.41 6.10 5.54
CA ALA A 255 15.71 4.85 5.23
C ALA A 255 14.63 5.04 4.15
N ASN A 256 13.90 6.16 4.17
CA ASN A 256 12.93 6.48 3.13
C ASN A 256 13.56 6.67 1.75
N ALA A 257 14.76 7.27 1.67
CA ALA A 257 15.47 7.42 0.41
C ALA A 257 15.83 6.04 -0.19
N LEU A 258 16.26 5.07 0.64
CA LEU A 258 16.45 3.69 0.18
C LEU A 258 15.12 3.06 -0.26
N ILE A 259 14.07 3.18 0.57
CA ILE A 259 12.77 2.58 0.28
C ILE A 259 12.16 3.17 -1.00
N SER A 260 12.47 4.42 -1.37
CA SER A 260 12.00 5.04 -2.61
C SER A 260 12.43 4.29 -3.86
N LEU A 261 13.55 3.58 -3.82
CA LEU A 261 13.98 2.69 -4.91
C LEU A 261 12.94 1.60 -5.21
N SER A 262 12.17 1.16 -4.21
CA SER A 262 11.08 0.21 -4.41
C SER A 262 9.98 0.78 -5.32
N GLN A 263 9.63 2.05 -5.13
CA GLN A 263 8.60 2.73 -5.93
C GLN A 263 9.07 2.98 -7.37
N ILE A 264 10.36 3.30 -7.53
CA ILE A 264 10.98 3.43 -8.86
C ILE A 264 10.98 2.07 -9.57
N SER A 265 11.39 1.02 -8.86
CA SER A 265 11.38 -0.35 -9.39
C SER A 265 9.98 -0.80 -9.79
N GLU A 266 8.96 -0.54 -8.97
CA GLU A 266 7.55 -0.80 -9.27
C GLU A 266 7.17 -0.19 -10.62
N THR A 267 7.43 1.10 -10.82
CA THR A 267 7.13 1.80 -12.08
C THR A 267 7.80 1.16 -13.29
N LEU A 268 9.05 0.72 -13.15
CA LEU A 268 9.81 0.10 -14.24
C LEU A 268 9.38 -1.35 -14.51
N CYS A 269 9.07 -2.11 -13.45
CA CYS A 269 8.68 -3.53 -13.56
C CYS A 269 7.35 -3.72 -14.28
N ILE A 270 6.41 -2.77 -14.17
CA ILE A 270 5.15 -2.79 -14.93
C ILE A 270 5.40 -2.94 -16.43
N LEU A 271 6.43 -2.30 -16.97
CA LEU A 271 6.78 -2.36 -18.39
C LEU A 271 7.26 -3.76 -18.83
N LEU A 272 7.78 -4.57 -17.91
CA LEU A 272 8.27 -5.92 -18.19
C LEU A 272 7.17 -6.97 -18.19
N ILE A 273 6.03 -6.70 -17.55
CA ILE A 273 4.94 -7.68 -17.36
C ILE A 273 4.43 -8.27 -18.67
N PRO A 274 4.15 -7.49 -19.74
CA PRO A 274 3.66 -8.06 -21.01
C PRO A 274 4.64 -9.07 -21.62
N PHE A 275 5.94 -8.81 -21.50
CA PHE A 275 6.97 -9.75 -21.97
C PHE A 275 6.94 -11.06 -21.20
N PHE A 276 6.89 -10.99 -19.85
CA PHE A 276 6.87 -12.17 -18.99
C PHE A 276 5.58 -12.96 -19.14
N LEU A 277 4.42 -12.30 -19.23
CA LEU A 277 3.12 -12.95 -19.45
C LEU A 277 3.10 -13.70 -20.79
N LYS A 278 3.57 -13.07 -21.85
CA LYS A 278 3.62 -13.70 -23.19
C LYS A 278 4.59 -14.89 -23.22
N ARG A 279 5.70 -14.81 -22.48
CA ARG A 279 6.74 -15.85 -22.49
C ARG A 279 6.43 -17.03 -21.59
N PHE A 280 5.94 -16.76 -20.37
CA PHE A 280 5.81 -17.76 -19.30
C PHE A 280 4.36 -18.06 -18.92
N GLY A 281 3.42 -17.18 -19.25
CA GLY A 281 2.01 -17.29 -18.86
C GLY A 281 1.76 -16.91 -17.39
N ILE A 282 0.47 -16.74 -17.05
CA ILE A 282 0.01 -16.16 -15.78
C ILE A 282 0.54 -16.93 -14.55
N LYS A 283 0.45 -18.26 -14.55
CA LYS A 283 0.90 -19.08 -13.40
C LYS A 283 2.36 -18.82 -13.03
N TYR A 284 3.25 -18.80 -14.02
CA TYR A 284 4.69 -18.64 -13.76
C TYR A 284 5.03 -17.20 -13.40
N VAL A 285 4.33 -16.21 -13.95
CA VAL A 285 4.51 -14.81 -13.57
C VAL A 285 4.09 -14.59 -12.10
N MET A 286 2.97 -15.18 -11.67
CA MET A 286 2.58 -15.17 -10.26
C MET A 286 3.60 -15.88 -9.35
N LEU A 287 4.15 -17.01 -9.81
CA LEU A 287 5.20 -17.74 -9.06
C LEU A 287 6.49 -16.94 -8.95
N ILE A 288 6.92 -16.27 -10.02
CA ILE A 288 8.07 -15.34 -10.01
C ILE A 288 7.87 -14.26 -8.95
N ALA A 289 6.66 -13.67 -8.86
CA ALA A 289 6.34 -12.69 -7.84
C ALA A 289 6.46 -13.27 -6.40
N MET A 290 5.99 -14.50 -6.18
CA MET A 290 6.10 -15.16 -4.88
C MET A 290 7.57 -15.42 -4.50
N VAL A 291 8.39 -15.90 -5.44
CA VAL A 291 9.82 -16.08 -5.22
C VAL A 291 10.53 -14.75 -4.99
N ALA A 292 10.10 -13.69 -5.66
CA ALA A 292 10.61 -12.35 -5.42
C ALA A 292 10.34 -11.86 -3.99
N TRP A 293 9.18 -12.18 -3.39
CA TRP A 293 8.92 -11.90 -1.97
C TRP A 293 9.87 -12.66 -1.04
N VAL A 294 10.16 -13.94 -1.32
CA VAL A 294 11.15 -14.72 -0.57
C VAL A 294 12.51 -14.03 -0.60
N LEU A 295 12.96 -13.67 -1.81
CA LEU A 295 14.24 -13.01 -2.02
C LEU A 295 14.30 -11.64 -1.31
N ARG A 296 13.22 -10.84 -1.43
CA ARG A 296 13.12 -9.54 -0.77
C ARG A 296 13.32 -9.63 0.73
N PHE A 297 12.59 -10.52 1.40
CA PHE A 297 12.67 -10.69 2.84
C PHE A 297 14.01 -11.29 3.28
N ALA A 298 14.54 -12.26 2.54
CA ALA A 298 15.86 -12.84 2.83
C ALA A 298 16.97 -11.78 2.72
N LEU A 299 16.94 -10.93 1.70
CA LEU A 299 17.89 -9.83 1.53
C LEU A 299 17.80 -8.79 2.65
N PHE A 300 16.60 -8.52 3.19
CA PHE A 300 16.46 -7.70 4.39
C PHE A 300 17.09 -8.38 5.61
N GLY A 301 16.82 -9.67 5.82
CA GLY A 301 17.34 -10.41 6.97
C GLY A 301 18.85 -10.61 6.97
N LEU A 302 19.50 -10.54 5.81
CA LEU A 302 20.95 -10.75 5.66
C LEU A 302 21.72 -9.43 5.44
N GLY A 303 21.03 -8.33 5.08
CA GLY A 303 21.62 -7.05 4.76
C GLY A 303 21.94 -6.18 6.00
N ASN A 304 22.73 -5.16 5.77
CA ASN A 304 23.01 -4.07 6.69
C ASN A 304 23.29 -2.78 5.91
N PRO A 305 23.25 -1.60 6.53
CA PRO A 305 23.48 -0.32 5.83
C PRO A 305 24.96 0.01 5.56
N GLY A 306 25.90 -0.87 5.94
CA GLY A 306 27.32 -0.77 5.66
C GLY A 306 27.72 -1.56 4.42
N GLU A 307 28.62 -2.52 4.55
CA GLU A 307 29.07 -3.38 3.44
C GLU A 307 27.94 -4.20 2.82
N GLY A 308 26.90 -4.53 3.58
CA GLY A 308 25.71 -5.25 3.13
C GLY A 308 24.62 -4.39 2.50
N VAL A 309 24.83 -3.10 2.28
CA VAL A 309 23.80 -2.17 1.73
C VAL A 309 23.29 -2.59 0.35
N TRP A 310 24.12 -3.26 -0.44
CA TRP A 310 23.72 -3.79 -1.75
C TRP A 310 22.56 -4.80 -1.64
N MET A 311 22.45 -5.54 -0.52
CA MET A 311 21.32 -6.44 -0.28
C MET A 311 20.02 -5.63 -0.06
N PHE A 312 20.08 -4.53 0.67
CA PHE A 312 18.94 -3.63 0.79
C PHE A 312 18.53 -3.05 -0.56
N ILE A 313 19.50 -2.54 -1.33
CA ILE A 313 19.24 -2.00 -2.68
C ILE A 313 18.60 -3.08 -3.58
N LEU A 314 19.16 -4.28 -3.60
CA LEU A 314 18.61 -5.38 -4.38
C LEU A 314 17.21 -5.78 -3.91
N SER A 315 16.96 -5.80 -2.61
CA SER A 315 15.63 -6.01 -2.03
C SER A 315 14.62 -4.95 -2.52
N MET A 316 15.03 -3.68 -2.59
CA MET A 316 14.18 -2.60 -3.11
C MET A 316 13.88 -2.79 -4.60
N ILE A 317 14.87 -3.17 -5.40
CA ILE A 317 14.71 -3.44 -6.84
C ILE A 317 13.76 -4.64 -7.07
N VAL A 318 13.90 -5.69 -6.30
CA VAL A 318 13.07 -6.91 -6.41
C VAL A 318 11.60 -6.63 -6.05
N TYR A 319 11.31 -5.57 -5.30
CA TYR A 319 9.95 -5.22 -4.91
C TYR A 319 8.99 -5.03 -6.09
N GLY A 320 9.42 -4.37 -7.15
CA GLY A 320 8.56 -4.17 -8.33
C GLY A 320 8.10 -5.50 -8.94
N ILE A 321 9.01 -6.49 -9.01
CA ILE A 321 8.65 -7.84 -9.46
C ILE A 321 7.71 -8.51 -8.45
N ALA A 322 8.01 -8.41 -7.17
CA ALA A 322 7.23 -9.06 -6.12
C ALA A 322 5.78 -8.55 -6.06
N PHE A 323 5.58 -7.25 -6.23
CA PHE A 323 4.28 -6.60 -6.12
C PHE A 323 3.49 -6.65 -7.43
N ASP A 324 4.05 -6.08 -8.51
CA ASP A 324 3.30 -5.86 -9.73
C ASP A 324 3.03 -7.14 -10.53
N PHE A 325 3.99 -8.05 -10.57
CA PHE A 325 3.81 -9.30 -11.31
C PHE A 325 2.63 -10.10 -10.77
N PHE A 326 2.41 -10.08 -9.46
CA PHE A 326 1.24 -10.75 -8.90
C PHE A 326 -0.04 -9.93 -9.08
N ASN A 327 -0.03 -8.64 -8.77
CA ASN A 327 -1.24 -7.82 -8.82
C ASN A 327 -1.81 -7.72 -10.23
N ILE A 328 -0.97 -7.47 -11.24
CA ILE A 328 -1.43 -7.34 -12.63
C ILE A 328 -1.81 -8.69 -13.20
N SER A 329 -0.98 -9.73 -13.00
CA SER A 329 -1.32 -11.08 -13.47
C SER A 329 -2.56 -11.64 -12.78
N GLY A 330 -2.73 -11.36 -11.49
CA GLY A 330 -3.90 -11.75 -10.72
C GLY A 330 -5.16 -11.05 -11.19
N SER A 331 -5.08 -9.75 -11.46
CA SER A 331 -6.19 -8.99 -12.03
C SER A 331 -6.57 -9.52 -13.42
N LEU A 332 -5.58 -9.80 -14.28
CA LEU A 332 -5.84 -10.41 -15.60
C LEU A 332 -6.46 -11.80 -15.46
N TYR A 333 -5.96 -12.61 -14.54
CA TYR A 333 -6.54 -13.94 -14.28
C TYR A 333 -8.01 -13.85 -13.87
N VAL A 334 -8.35 -12.95 -12.94
CA VAL A 334 -9.75 -12.70 -12.55
C VAL A 334 -10.57 -12.29 -13.77
N ASN A 335 -10.05 -11.39 -14.59
CA ASN A 335 -10.73 -10.90 -15.79
C ASN A 335 -11.04 -12.02 -16.81
N GLU A 336 -10.10 -12.94 -17.00
CA GLU A 336 -10.22 -14.07 -17.92
C GLU A 336 -11.14 -15.19 -17.39
N GLN A 337 -11.25 -15.32 -16.06
CA GLN A 337 -12.01 -16.41 -15.43
C GLN A 337 -13.43 -16.02 -15.02
N THR A 338 -13.85 -14.79 -15.29
CA THR A 338 -15.17 -14.28 -14.88
C THR A 338 -15.92 -13.65 -16.05
N ASP A 339 -17.24 -13.87 -16.06
CA ASP A 339 -18.15 -13.24 -17.01
C ASP A 339 -18.29 -11.74 -16.73
N ASP A 340 -18.66 -10.95 -17.75
CA ASP A 340 -18.84 -9.50 -17.65
C ASP A 340 -19.76 -9.07 -16.52
N SER A 341 -20.81 -9.87 -16.22
CA SER A 341 -21.81 -9.58 -15.20
C SER A 341 -21.28 -9.56 -13.76
N ILE A 342 -20.17 -10.28 -13.48
CA ILE A 342 -19.58 -10.38 -12.13
C ILE A 342 -18.12 -9.91 -12.08
N ARG A 343 -17.54 -9.53 -13.22
CA ARG A 343 -16.12 -9.19 -13.36
C ARG A 343 -15.68 -8.08 -12.39
N SER A 344 -16.42 -6.99 -12.32
CA SER A 344 -16.14 -5.88 -11.40
C SER A 344 -16.18 -6.32 -9.94
N SER A 345 -17.19 -7.12 -9.56
CA SER A 345 -17.29 -7.67 -8.20
C SER A 345 -16.16 -8.64 -7.88
N ALA A 346 -15.70 -9.41 -8.86
CA ALA A 346 -14.58 -10.34 -8.69
C ALA A 346 -13.23 -9.61 -8.53
N GLN A 347 -13.03 -8.50 -9.26
CA GLN A 347 -11.88 -7.61 -9.05
C GLN A 347 -11.93 -6.98 -7.65
N GLY A 348 -13.10 -6.53 -7.21
CA GLY A 348 -13.31 -6.04 -5.84
C GLY A 348 -12.96 -7.10 -4.80
N LEU A 349 -13.39 -8.34 -5.00
CA LEU A 349 -13.04 -9.46 -4.11
C LEU A 349 -11.53 -9.74 -4.10
N PHE A 350 -10.85 -9.66 -5.25
CA PHE A 350 -9.40 -9.79 -5.33
C PHE A 350 -8.70 -8.73 -4.46
N MET A 351 -9.14 -7.48 -4.53
CA MET A 351 -8.61 -6.39 -3.69
C MET A 351 -8.94 -6.58 -2.21
N ILE A 352 -10.13 -7.07 -1.88
CA ILE A 352 -10.51 -7.41 -0.51
C ILE A 352 -9.58 -8.49 0.05
N MET A 353 -9.31 -9.54 -0.71
CA MET A 353 -8.45 -10.65 -0.27
C MET A 353 -7.00 -10.20 -0.10
N THR A 354 -6.47 -9.38 -1.01
CA THR A 354 -5.07 -8.91 -0.95
C THR A 354 -4.90 -7.77 0.05
N ASN A 355 -5.50 -6.60 -0.24
CA ASN A 355 -5.24 -5.36 0.49
C ASN A 355 -6.11 -5.19 1.74
N GLY A 356 -7.24 -5.90 1.81
CA GLY A 356 -8.10 -5.91 2.98
C GLY A 356 -7.68 -6.98 3.97
N ILE A 357 -8.13 -8.21 3.76
CA ILE A 357 -7.97 -9.32 4.71
C ILE A 357 -6.50 -9.73 4.83
N GLY A 358 -5.82 -9.95 3.70
CA GLY A 358 -4.41 -10.38 3.69
C GLY A 358 -3.50 -9.37 4.38
N ALA A 359 -3.62 -8.11 4.02
CA ALA A 359 -2.84 -7.03 4.63
C ALA A 359 -3.11 -6.89 6.14
N THR A 360 -4.37 -6.97 6.56
CA THR A 360 -4.75 -6.88 7.99
C THR A 360 -4.17 -8.03 8.79
N ILE A 361 -4.39 -9.28 8.37
CA ILE A 361 -3.86 -10.47 9.05
C ILE A 361 -2.34 -10.44 9.05
N GLY A 362 -1.75 -10.08 7.90
CA GLY A 362 -0.31 -10.04 7.72
C GLY A 362 0.39 -9.08 8.67
N THR A 363 -0.09 -7.86 8.78
CA THR A 363 0.49 -6.86 9.69
C THR A 363 0.36 -7.24 11.16
N LEU A 364 -0.78 -7.78 11.56
CA LEU A 364 -0.98 -8.22 12.95
C LEU A 364 -0.12 -9.44 13.29
N ALA A 365 -0.01 -10.42 12.38
CA ALA A 365 0.86 -11.59 12.57
C ALA A 365 2.34 -11.17 12.60
N ALA A 366 2.76 -10.29 11.69
CA ALA A 366 4.12 -9.75 11.68
C ALA A 366 4.44 -8.97 12.96
N GLN A 367 3.48 -8.20 13.50
CA GLN A 367 3.66 -7.55 14.80
C GLN A 367 3.93 -8.56 15.92
N GLY A 368 3.23 -9.69 15.92
CA GLY A 368 3.49 -10.75 16.90
C GLY A 368 4.93 -11.28 16.83
N VAL A 369 5.46 -11.49 15.62
CA VAL A 369 6.85 -11.89 15.39
C VAL A 369 7.80 -10.80 15.86
N VAL A 370 7.58 -9.55 15.46
CA VAL A 370 8.43 -8.40 15.81
C VAL A 370 8.40 -8.16 17.34
N ASN A 371 7.26 -8.26 18.00
CA ASN A 371 7.17 -8.13 19.46
C ASN A 371 8.00 -9.22 20.15
N ARG A 372 7.98 -10.46 19.61
CA ARG A 372 8.71 -11.60 20.20
C ARG A 372 10.21 -11.49 20.04
N PHE A 373 10.68 -11.04 18.88
CA PHE A 373 12.10 -11.09 18.53
C PHE A 373 12.80 -9.74 18.56
N VAL A 374 12.08 -8.61 18.45
CA VAL A 374 12.65 -7.27 18.42
C VAL A 374 12.37 -6.53 19.71
N TYR A 375 11.09 -6.24 20.01
CA TYR A 375 10.72 -5.38 21.15
C TYR A 375 10.80 -6.08 22.51
N SER A 376 11.08 -7.39 22.55
CA SER A 376 11.43 -8.11 23.78
C SER A 376 12.93 -8.07 24.09
N GLN A 377 13.76 -7.56 23.19
CA GLN A 377 15.22 -7.47 23.35
C GLN A 377 15.64 -6.08 23.85
N SER A 378 16.84 -5.99 24.39
CA SER A 378 17.50 -4.73 24.66
C SER A 378 17.87 -4.01 23.34
N GLU A 379 17.87 -2.69 23.36
CA GLU A 379 18.30 -1.89 22.22
C GLU A 379 19.75 -2.22 21.79
N GLY A 380 20.07 -1.89 20.54
CA GLY A 380 21.37 -2.13 19.95
C GLY A 380 21.46 -3.47 19.22
N VAL A 381 22.56 -4.19 19.36
CA VAL A 381 22.89 -5.39 18.57
C VAL A 381 21.82 -6.48 18.71
N ALA A 382 21.34 -6.75 19.94
CA ALA A 382 20.32 -7.77 20.18
C ALA A 382 19.00 -7.46 19.46
N GLN A 383 18.62 -6.20 19.37
CA GLN A 383 17.44 -5.77 18.65
C GLN A 383 17.62 -5.94 17.12
N ILE A 384 18.81 -5.64 16.59
CA ILE A 384 19.12 -5.86 15.16
C ILE A 384 19.07 -7.34 14.82
N GLU A 385 19.65 -8.22 15.64
CA GLU A 385 19.56 -9.69 15.45
C GLU A 385 18.09 -10.15 15.47
N GLY A 386 17.28 -9.57 16.35
CA GLY A 386 15.83 -9.81 16.40
C GLY A 386 15.11 -9.40 15.12
N TRP A 387 15.47 -8.24 14.55
CA TRP A 387 14.96 -7.79 13.25
C TRP A 387 15.36 -8.75 12.12
N GLN A 388 16.64 -9.13 12.04
CA GLN A 388 17.14 -10.06 11.03
C GLN A 388 16.41 -11.41 11.10
N THR A 389 16.24 -11.93 12.33
CA THR A 389 15.46 -13.16 12.57
C THR A 389 14.01 -13.00 12.09
N SER A 390 13.37 -11.88 12.38
CA SER A 390 12.00 -11.60 11.94
C SER A 390 11.87 -11.59 10.41
N TRP A 391 12.80 -10.94 9.70
CA TRP A 391 12.82 -10.95 8.25
C TRP A 391 13.04 -12.33 7.64
N LEU A 392 13.89 -13.18 8.25
CA LEU A 392 14.08 -14.56 7.82
C LEU A 392 12.83 -15.42 8.07
N ILE A 393 12.08 -15.18 9.14
CA ILE A 393 10.77 -15.81 9.39
C ILE A 393 9.78 -15.41 8.29
N PHE A 394 9.74 -14.12 7.90
CA PHE A 394 8.90 -13.66 6.81
C PHE A 394 9.30 -14.26 5.46
N ALA A 395 10.61 -14.44 5.21
CA ALA A 395 11.12 -15.15 4.03
C ALA A 395 10.70 -16.62 4.01
N ALA A 396 10.77 -17.31 5.16
CA ALA A 396 10.30 -18.69 5.29
C ALA A 396 8.79 -18.80 5.04
N TYR A 397 7.99 -17.87 5.57
CA TYR A 397 6.56 -17.80 5.26
C TYR A 397 6.30 -17.65 3.74
N ALA A 398 6.96 -16.70 3.09
CA ALA A 398 6.82 -16.49 1.65
C ALA A 398 7.25 -17.72 0.84
N LEU A 399 8.30 -18.42 1.27
CA LEU A 399 8.76 -19.67 0.66
C LEU A 399 7.70 -20.77 0.75
N VAL A 400 7.10 -20.96 1.93
CA VAL A 400 6.02 -21.93 2.13
C VAL A 400 4.85 -21.63 1.21
N VAL A 401 4.45 -20.36 1.10
CA VAL A 401 3.36 -19.93 0.19
C VAL A 401 3.73 -20.25 -1.27
N ALA A 402 4.95 -19.95 -1.71
CA ALA A 402 5.41 -20.24 -3.07
C ALA A 402 5.42 -21.74 -3.39
N VAL A 403 5.88 -22.57 -2.44
CA VAL A 403 5.88 -24.04 -2.58
C VAL A 403 4.46 -24.57 -2.65
N LEU A 404 3.58 -24.16 -1.74
CA LEU A 404 2.17 -24.57 -1.75
C LEU A 404 1.46 -24.14 -3.04
N PHE A 405 1.71 -22.92 -3.52
CA PHE A 405 1.17 -22.46 -4.80
C PHE A 405 1.61 -23.36 -5.96
N THR A 406 2.89 -23.70 -6.01
CA THR A 406 3.45 -24.58 -7.06
C THR A 406 2.74 -25.92 -7.11
N ILE A 407 2.46 -26.51 -5.93
CA ILE A 407 1.82 -27.85 -5.80
C ILE A 407 0.31 -27.77 -6.06
N LEU A 408 -0.37 -26.80 -5.45
CA LEU A 408 -1.84 -26.76 -5.42
C LEU A 408 -2.44 -26.05 -6.62
N PHE A 409 -1.80 -24.98 -7.13
CA PHE A 409 -2.28 -24.22 -8.27
C PHE A 409 -1.78 -24.85 -9.58
N LYS A 410 -2.54 -25.80 -10.11
CA LYS A 410 -2.17 -26.58 -11.29
C LYS A 410 -2.16 -25.71 -12.56
N ARG A 411 -1.29 -26.02 -13.52
CA ARG A 411 -1.18 -25.29 -14.81
C ARG A 411 -2.53 -25.20 -15.55
N LYS A 412 -3.35 -26.24 -15.51
CA LYS A 412 -4.69 -26.24 -16.11
C LYS A 412 -5.65 -25.18 -15.53
N TYR A 413 -5.38 -24.65 -14.32
CA TYR A 413 -6.17 -23.57 -13.73
C TYR A 413 -5.84 -22.20 -14.28
N ALA A 414 -4.68 -22.06 -14.90
CA ALA A 414 -4.21 -20.82 -15.53
C ALA A 414 -4.48 -20.77 -17.05
N GLN A 415 -5.10 -21.81 -17.62
CA GLN A 415 -5.53 -21.83 -19.02
C GLN A 415 -6.97 -21.32 -19.12
N VAL A 416 -7.20 -20.45 -20.10
CA VAL A 416 -8.53 -20.01 -20.49
C VAL A 416 -9.16 -21.15 -21.31
N ASN A 417 -10.42 -21.49 -21.05
CA ASN A 417 -11.19 -22.42 -21.87
C ASN A 417 -11.65 -21.72 -23.15
#